data_4fad9a081fb505bb75fa1ab9ff34d4f2
#
_entry.id   4fad9a081fb505bb75fa1ab9ff34d4f2
#
_cell.length_a   1.000
_cell.length_b   1.000
_cell.length_c   1.000
_cell.angle_alpha   90.00
_cell.angle_beta   90.00
_cell.angle_gamma   90.00
#
_symmetry.space_group_name_H-M   'P 1'
#
loop_
_entity.id
_entity.type
_entity.pdbx_description
1 polymer ?
#
loop_
_entity_poly.entity_id
_entity_poly.type
_entity_poly.pdbx_seq_one_letter_code
_entity_poly.pdbx_strand_id
1 'polypeptide(L)'
;MKILVSGAAGQLGALLPEALAGHRVEAIGRDRLDIASLGSVRDAIRSTRPQLVVNAAAYNKVDDAETDHEGAFRGNALGPRNLAVATAEAGIPLLHVSTDYVFDGTAGRPYHEFDAPCPLSVYGRSKLAGERAVRELNPRHFVVRTAWLYAPGRPNFPSTMIGLGRRGPVRVVDDQVGSPTYAPHLAHAIGRLVATGAFGTWHLAGAGRTSWHGLTRRLFERMGIASEVKAVGTDEFPRPAPRPACSALVSLQDPSIELPSWEDGVDEFCRAMG
;
A
#
# COMPACT_ATOMS: atom_id res chain seq x y z
N MET A 1 -14.22 13.47 -13.53
CA MET A 1 -14.73 12.06 -13.54
C MET A 1 -15.51 11.77 -12.27
N LYS A 2 -16.38 10.73 -12.30
CA LYS A 2 -16.91 10.12 -11.08
C LYS A 2 -16.04 8.92 -10.72
N ILE A 3 -15.51 8.89 -9.50
CA ILE A 3 -14.57 7.85 -9.02
C ILE A 3 -15.21 7.14 -7.83
N LEU A 4 -15.26 5.80 -7.88
CA LEU A 4 -15.64 4.96 -6.76
C LEU A 4 -14.38 4.46 -6.06
N VAL A 5 -14.26 4.70 -4.74
CA VAL A 5 -13.14 4.23 -3.93
C VAL A 5 -13.65 3.18 -2.94
N SER A 6 -13.14 1.96 -3.00
CA SER A 6 -13.35 0.93 -1.98
C SER A 6 -12.29 1.02 -0.89
N GLY A 7 -12.64 0.65 0.35
CA GLY A 7 -11.72 0.71 1.47
C GLY A 7 -11.58 2.12 2.09
N ALA A 8 -12.64 2.92 2.05
CA ALA A 8 -12.68 4.30 2.57
C ALA A 8 -12.21 4.44 4.03
N ALA A 9 -12.38 3.39 4.86
CA ALA A 9 -11.92 3.39 6.24
C ALA A 9 -10.41 3.12 6.42
N GLY A 10 -9.67 2.77 5.35
CA GLY A 10 -8.23 2.51 5.38
C GLY A 10 -7.38 3.79 5.42
N GLN A 11 -6.04 3.65 5.66
CA GLN A 11 -5.11 4.78 5.68
C GLN A 11 -5.11 5.55 4.36
N LEU A 12 -5.01 4.86 3.24
CA LEU A 12 -5.02 5.48 1.90
C LEU A 12 -6.44 5.88 1.47
N GLY A 13 -7.41 4.98 1.65
CA GLY A 13 -8.79 5.22 1.18
C GLY A 13 -9.42 6.49 1.74
N ALA A 14 -9.08 6.86 2.98
CA ALA A 14 -9.57 8.07 3.63
C ALA A 14 -8.97 9.37 3.03
N LEU A 15 -7.78 9.29 2.40
CA LEU A 15 -7.06 10.44 1.83
C LEU A 15 -7.40 10.66 0.35
N LEU A 16 -7.85 9.63 -0.36
CA LEU A 16 -8.14 9.70 -1.79
C LEU A 16 -9.21 10.75 -2.16
N PRO A 17 -10.29 10.99 -1.39
CA PRO A 17 -11.25 12.05 -1.72
C PRO A 17 -10.63 13.44 -1.82
N GLU A 18 -9.71 13.79 -0.92
CA GLU A 18 -9.00 15.07 -0.94
C GLU A 18 -7.97 15.12 -2.08
N ALA A 19 -7.15 14.08 -2.22
CA ALA A 19 -6.13 14.00 -3.26
C ALA A 19 -6.72 14.00 -4.69
N LEU A 20 -7.97 13.58 -4.83
CA LEU A 20 -8.72 13.54 -6.09
C LEU A 20 -9.80 14.63 -6.15
N ALA A 21 -9.64 15.75 -5.42
CA ALA A 21 -10.67 16.81 -5.29
C ALA A 21 -11.14 17.43 -6.63
N GLY A 22 -10.32 17.32 -7.71
CA GLY A 22 -10.75 17.69 -9.07
C GLY A 22 -11.80 16.75 -9.69
N HIS A 23 -12.23 15.70 -8.95
CA HIS A 23 -13.18 14.68 -9.38
C HIS A 23 -14.31 14.51 -8.36
N ARG A 24 -15.45 13.93 -8.79
CA ARG A 24 -16.50 13.53 -7.87
C ARG A 24 -16.17 12.16 -7.28
N VAL A 25 -15.65 12.12 -6.05
CA VAL A 25 -15.24 10.89 -5.39
C VAL A 25 -16.35 10.37 -4.47
N GLU A 26 -16.72 9.11 -4.63
CA GLU A 26 -17.57 8.37 -3.70
C GLU A 26 -16.74 7.27 -3.03
N ALA A 27 -16.32 7.53 -1.79
CA ALA A 27 -15.55 6.57 -1.00
C ALA A 27 -16.47 5.73 -0.11
N ILE A 28 -16.37 4.40 -0.25
CA ILE A 28 -17.30 3.45 0.37
C ILE A 28 -16.55 2.46 1.27
N GLY A 29 -17.09 2.25 2.48
CA GLY A 29 -16.62 1.26 3.44
C GLY A 29 -17.16 -0.15 3.15
N ARG A 30 -16.65 -1.12 3.93
CA ARG A 30 -17.02 -2.54 3.77
C ARG A 30 -18.50 -2.82 4.05
N ASP A 31 -19.13 -2.01 4.88
CA ASP A 31 -20.56 -2.08 5.22
C ASP A 31 -21.48 -1.89 4.00
N ARG A 32 -21.04 -1.08 3.03
CA ARG A 32 -21.78 -0.76 1.80
C ARG A 32 -21.21 -1.43 0.55
N LEU A 33 -19.97 -1.91 0.58
CA LEU A 33 -19.28 -2.58 -0.52
C LEU A 33 -18.37 -3.70 0.01
N ASP A 34 -18.91 -4.92 0.08
CA ASP A 34 -18.09 -6.11 0.25
C ASP A 34 -17.50 -6.53 -1.11
N ILE A 35 -16.23 -6.23 -1.34
CA ILE A 35 -15.53 -6.58 -2.59
C ILE A 35 -15.44 -8.10 -2.80
N ALA A 36 -15.54 -8.91 -1.74
CA ALA A 36 -15.55 -10.37 -1.86
C ALA A 36 -16.89 -10.92 -2.39
N SER A 37 -17.91 -10.08 -2.53
CA SER A 37 -19.22 -10.41 -3.13
C SER A 37 -19.33 -9.75 -4.51
N LEU A 38 -19.37 -10.55 -5.58
CA LEU A 38 -19.52 -10.02 -6.94
C LEU A 38 -20.85 -9.27 -7.13
N GLY A 39 -21.92 -9.74 -6.45
CA GLY A 39 -23.23 -9.05 -6.45
C GLY A 39 -23.11 -7.65 -5.84
N SER A 40 -22.50 -7.52 -4.66
CA SER A 40 -22.25 -6.24 -3.99
C SER A 40 -21.44 -5.28 -4.88
N VAL A 41 -20.41 -5.79 -5.56
CA VAL A 41 -19.59 -4.98 -6.48
C VAL A 41 -20.41 -4.47 -7.67
N ARG A 42 -21.19 -5.34 -8.32
CA ARG A 42 -22.04 -4.96 -9.45
C ARG A 42 -23.11 -3.95 -9.04
N ASP A 43 -23.70 -4.11 -7.86
CA ASP A 43 -24.71 -3.19 -7.33
C ASP A 43 -24.10 -1.80 -7.04
N ALA A 44 -22.92 -1.77 -6.46
CA ALA A 44 -22.18 -0.52 -6.23
C ALA A 44 -21.84 0.19 -7.55
N ILE A 45 -21.38 -0.51 -8.57
CA ILE A 45 -21.08 0.07 -9.89
C ILE A 45 -22.36 0.57 -10.57
N ARG A 46 -23.45 -0.18 -10.53
CA ARG A 46 -24.74 0.23 -11.11
C ARG A 46 -25.30 1.47 -10.45
N SER A 47 -25.28 1.54 -9.12
CA SER A 47 -25.83 2.66 -8.36
C SER A 47 -24.99 3.92 -8.47
N THR A 48 -23.65 3.77 -8.41
CA THR A 48 -22.73 4.92 -8.44
C THR A 48 -22.43 5.38 -9.86
N ARG A 49 -22.46 4.50 -10.86
CA ARG A 49 -22.07 4.76 -12.26
C ARG A 49 -20.70 5.45 -12.35
N PRO A 50 -19.65 4.86 -11.81
CA PRO A 50 -18.33 5.46 -11.82
C PRO A 50 -17.69 5.39 -13.20
N GLN A 51 -16.71 6.26 -13.44
CA GLN A 51 -15.85 6.26 -14.62
C GLN A 51 -14.47 5.64 -14.32
N LEU A 52 -14.20 5.39 -13.05
CA LEU A 52 -13.00 4.71 -12.53
C LEU A 52 -13.34 4.09 -11.18
N VAL A 53 -12.83 2.91 -10.91
CA VAL A 53 -12.82 2.32 -9.57
C VAL A 53 -11.40 2.31 -9.02
N VAL A 54 -11.21 2.77 -7.78
CA VAL A 54 -9.94 2.70 -7.04
C VAL A 54 -10.12 1.74 -5.87
N ASN A 55 -9.42 0.61 -5.91
CA ASN A 55 -9.44 -0.37 -4.83
C ASN A 55 -8.30 -0.15 -3.84
N ALA A 56 -8.60 0.47 -2.70
CA ALA A 56 -7.73 0.58 -1.53
C ALA A 56 -8.14 -0.38 -0.40
N ALA A 57 -9.12 -1.27 -0.64
CA ALA A 57 -9.50 -2.30 0.32
C ALA A 57 -8.55 -3.50 0.24
N ALA A 58 -8.10 -3.98 1.41
CA ALA A 58 -7.23 -5.15 1.52
C ALA A 58 -7.33 -5.80 2.92
N TYR A 59 -6.96 -7.07 3.00
CA TYR A 59 -6.60 -7.73 4.23
C TYR A 59 -5.13 -7.44 4.53
N ASN A 60 -4.86 -6.59 5.53
CA ASN A 60 -3.51 -6.03 5.81
C ASN A 60 -2.81 -6.70 7.00
N LYS A 61 -3.42 -7.69 7.64
CA LYS A 61 -2.85 -8.37 8.80
C LYS A 61 -1.84 -9.42 8.35
N VAL A 62 -0.60 -8.98 8.12
CA VAL A 62 0.46 -9.80 7.51
C VAL A 62 0.74 -11.08 8.30
N ASP A 63 0.84 -10.98 9.64
CA ASP A 63 1.11 -12.13 10.51
C ASP A 63 -0.10 -13.05 10.64
N ASP A 64 -1.30 -12.48 10.80
CA ASP A 64 -2.55 -13.26 10.90
C ASP A 64 -2.82 -14.05 9.60
N ALA A 65 -2.36 -13.56 8.45
CA ALA A 65 -2.52 -14.25 7.17
C ALA A 65 -1.88 -15.64 7.14
N GLU A 66 -0.82 -15.88 7.92
CA GLU A 66 -0.16 -17.19 8.00
C GLU A 66 -1.05 -18.27 8.65
N THR A 67 -2.11 -17.88 9.34
CA THR A 67 -3.11 -18.77 9.94
C THR A 67 -4.51 -18.58 9.36
N ASP A 68 -4.82 -17.39 8.80
CA ASP A 68 -6.12 -17.07 8.16
C ASP A 68 -5.92 -16.92 6.63
N HIS A 69 -5.52 -18.02 5.99
CA HIS A 69 -5.33 -18.07 4.53
C HIS A 69 -6.60 -17.69 3.77
N GLU A 70 -7.76 -18.23 4.22
CA GLU A 70 -9.04 -17.97 3.56
C GLU A 70 -9.40 -16.48 3.59
N GLY A 71 -9.31 -15.83 4.76
CA GLY A 71 -9.56 -14.41 4.90
C GLY A 71 -8.61 -13.56 4.06
N ALA A 72 -7.31 -13.92 4.02
CA ALA A 72 -6.32 -13.24 3.21
C ALA A 72 -6.63 -13.35 1.70
N PHE A 73 -6.90 -14.55 1.17
CA PHE A 73 -7.23 -14.74 -0.25
C PHE A 73 -8.61 -14.18 -0.60
N ARG A 74 -9.59 -14.26 0.30
CA ARG A 74 -10.90 -13.65 0.11
C ARG A 74 -10.79 -12.12 -0.07
N GLY A 75 -10.02 -11.45 0.78
CA GLY A 75 -9.82 -10.00 0.72
C GLY A 75 -8.91 -9.55 -0.43
N ASN A 76 -7.79 -10.25 -0.61
CA ASN A 76 -6.69 -9.79 -1.46
C ASN A 76 -6.68 -10.41 -2.88
N ALA A 77 -7.40 -11.51 -3.11
CA ALA A 77 -7.48 -12.16 -4.42
C ALA A 77 -8.90 -12.13 -4.99
N LEU A 78 -9.89 -12.72 -4.27
CA LEU A 78 -11.27 -12.78 -4.73
C LEU A 78 -11.89 -11.38 -4.86
N GLY A 79 -11.63 -10.49 -3.89
CA GLY A 79 -12.11 -9.10 -3.95
C GLY A 79 -11.65 -8.35 -5.19
N PRO A 80 -10.34 -8.23 -5.44
CA PRO A 80 -9.81 -7.61 -6.66
C PRO A 80 -10.28 -8.28 -7.97
N ARG A 81 -10.40 -9.63 -7.97
CA ARG A 81 -10.98 -10.36 -9.11
C ARG A 81 -12.41 -9.90 -9.39
N ASN A 82 -13.26 -9.82 -8.39
CA ASN A 82 -14.67 -9.40 -8.55
C ASN A 82 -14.76 -7.95 -9.07
N LEU A 83 -13.88 -7.06 -8.56
CA LEU A 83 -13.79 -5.69 -9.06
C LEU A 83 -13.35 -5.68 -10.53
N ALA A 84 -12.35 -6.49 -10.89
CA ALA A 84 -11.86 -6.57 -12.28
C ALA A 84 -12.95 -7.06 -13.23
N VAL A 85 -13.69 -8.13 -12.86
CA VAL A 85 -14.84 -8.63 -13.64
C VAL A 85 -15.88 -7.54 -13.86
N ALA A 86 -16.36 -6.93 -12.77
CA ALA A 86 -17.46 -5.98 -12.84
C ALA A 86 -17.07 -4.66 -13.54
N THR A 87 -15.82 -4.21 -13.40
CA THR A 87 -15.32 -3.02 -14.10
C THR A 87 -15.08 -3.30 -15.59
N ALA A 88 -14.62 -4.50 -15.96
CA ALA A 88 -14.52 -4.92 -17.36
C ALA A 88 -15.90 -5.02 -18.03
N GLU A 89 -16.90 -5.63 -17.36
CA GLU A 89 -18.29 -5.68 -17.83
C GLU A 89 -18.88 -4.26 -18.06
N ALA A 90 -18.50 -3.30 -17.21
CA ALA A 90 -18.95 -1.91 -17.34
C ALA A 90 -18.09 -1.06 -18.31
N GLY A 91 -17.00 -1.61 -18.87
CA GLY A 91 -16.07 -0.90 -19.76
C GLY A 91 -15.29 0.23 -19.09
N ILE A 92 -15.06 0.17 -17.76
CA ILE A 92 -14.36 1.21 -16.99
C ILE A 92 -13.04 0.71 -16.42
N PRO A 93 -12.04 1.60 -16.22
CA PRO A 93 -10.76 1.23 -15.63
C PRO A 93 -10.86 0.88 -14.14
N LEU A 94 -9.91 0.03 -13.68
CA LEU A 94 -9.70 -0.34 -12.30
C LEU A 94 -8.26 0.01 -11.87
N LEU A 95 -8.11 0.79 -10.78
CA LEU A 95 -6.84 0.92 -10.07
C LEU A 95 -6.87 0.02 -8.84
N HIS A 96 -5.87 -0.88 -8.71
CA HIS A 96 -5.71 -1.78 -7.56
C HIS A 96 -4.41 -1.51 -6.84
N VAL A 97 -4.48 -1.20 -5.54
CA VAL A 97 -3.31 -1.00 -4.70
C VAL A 97 -2.77 -2.34 -4.21
N SER A 98 -1.50 -2.60 -4.52
CA SER A 98 -0.74 -3.79 -4.14
C SER A 98 0.43 -3.45 -3.20
N THR A 99 1.42 -4.34 -3.09
CA THR A 99 2.47 -4.28 -2.07
C THR A 99 3.83 -4.71 -2.62
N ASP A 100 4.90 -4.25 -1.97
CA ASP A 100 6.27 -4.73 -2.11
C ASP A 100 6.45 -6.20 -1.66
N TYR A 101 5.57 -6.73 -0.81
CA TYR A 101 5.63 -8.13 -0.34
C TYR A 101 5.34 -9.17 -1.43
N VAL A 102 5.11 -8.76 -2.66
CA VAL A 102 5.11 -9.65 -3.83
C VAL A 102 6.52 -10.11 -4.20
N PHE A 103 7.57 -9.50 -3.64
CA PHE A 103 8.97 -9.83 -3.87
C PHE A 103 9.59 -10.59 -2.69
N ASP A 104 10.64 -11.38 -2.95
CA ASP A 104 11.36 -12.18 -1.94
C ASP A 104 12.46 -11.43 -1.20
N GLY A 105 12.90 -10.29 -1.72
CA GLY A 105 13.94 -9.47 -1.09
C GLY A 105 15.38 -9.91 -1.40
N THR A 106 15.61 -10.78 -2.39
CA THR A 106 16.94 -11.37 -2.69
C THR A 106 17.69 -10.66 -3.81
N ALA A 107 17.09 -9.68 -4.49
CA ALA A 107 17.69 -9.03 -5.66
C ALA A 107 18.94 -8.20 -5.38
N GLY A 108 19.27 -7.86 -4.11
CA GLY A 108 20.40 -7.00 -3.75
C GLY A 108 20.28 -5.53 -4.18
N ARG A 109 19.21 -5.17 -4.86
CA ARG A 109 18.87 -3.84 -5.34
C ARG A 109 17.38 -3.57 -5.16
N PRO A 110 16.91 -2.31 -5.32
CA PRO A 110 15.48 -2.03 -5.41
C PRO A 110 14.83 -2.79 -6.58
N TYR A 111 13.58 -3.24 -6.37
CA TYR A 111 12.77 -3.90 -7.39
C TYR A 111 12.08 -2.89 -8.29
N HIS A 112 12.00 -3.20 -9.57
CA HIS A 112 11.21 -2.46 -10.56
C HIS A 112 10.05 -3.32 -11.10
N GLU A 113 9.17 -2.73 -11.89
CA GLU A 113 7.92 -3.36 -12.35
C GLU A 113 8.13 -4.63 -13.18
N PHE A 114 9.28 -4.74 -13.85
CA PHE A 114 9.64 -5.87 -14.72
C PHE A 114 10.32 -7.03 -13.97
N ASP A 115 10.62 -6.88 -12.68
CA ASP A 115 11.12 -7.98 -11.87
C ASP A 115 10.01 -9.00 -11.60
N ALA A 116 10.37 -10.29 -11.68
CA ALA A 116 9.44 -11.38 -11.42
C ALA A 116 9.04 -11.44 -9.95
N PRO A 117 7.74 -11.39 -9.61
CA PRO A 117 7.29 -11.55 -8.23
C PRO A 117 7.55 -12.96 -7.69
N CYS A 118 8.05 -13.05 -6.45
CA CYS A 118 8.31 -14.29 -5.71
C CYS A 118 7.97 -14.10 -4.21
N PRO A 119 6.68 -14.04 -3.81
CA PRO A 119 6.29 -13.71 -2.45
C PRO A 119 6.63 -14.80 -1.45
N LEU A 120 7.19 -14.42 -0.29
CA LEU A 120 7.54 -15.32 0.80
C LEU A 120 6.33 -15.70 1.67
N SER A 121 5.48 -14.73 2.00
CA SER A 121 4.37 -14.84 2.96
C SER A 121 3.04 -15.17 2.28
N VAL A 122 2.07 -15.66 3.06
CA VAL A 122 0.67 -15.85 2.61
C VAL A 122 0.06 -14.51 2.19
N TYR A 123 0.31 -13.44 2.93
CA TYR A 123 -0.11 -12.10 2.56
C TYR A 123 0.40 -11.71 1.16
N GLY A 124 1.70 -11.83 0.91
CA GLY A 124 2.29 -11.53 -0.39
C GLY A 124 1.71 -12.39 -1.53
N ARG A 125 1.55 -13.70 -1.29
CA ARG A 125 0.91 -14.63 -2.24
C ARG A 125 -0.54 -14.23 -2.56
N SER A 126 -1.32 -13.86 -1.54
CA SER A 126 -2.72 -13.43 -1.73
C SER A 126 -2.81 -12.12 -2.52
N LYS A 127 -1.92 -11.15 -2.27
CA LYS A 127 -1.85 -9.89 -3.02
C LYS A 127 -1.46 -10.13 -4.48
N LEU A 128 -0.45 -10.97 -4.74
CA LEU A 128 -0.03 -11.32 -6.09
C LEU A 128 -1.15 -12.02 -6.88
N ALA A 129 -1.93 -12.89 -6.23
CA ALA A 129 -3.10 -13.53 -6.87
C ALA A 129 -4.14 -12.49 -7.30
N GLY A 130 -4.36 -11.44 -6.49
CA GLY A 130 -5.21 -10.31 -6.86
C GLY A 130 -4.68 -9.50 -8.04
N GLU A 131 -3.36 -9.20 -8.07
CA GLU A 131 -2.72 -8.53 -9.21
C GLU A 131 -2.93 -9.31 -10.51
N ARG A 132 -2.70 -10.63 -10.48
CA ARG A 132 -2.88 -11.51 -11.64
C ARG A 132 -4.31 -11.45 -12.16
N ALA A 133 -5.29 -11.61 -11.26
CA ALA A 133 -6.70 -11.52 -11.64
C ALA A 133 -7.08 -10.16 -12.25
N VAL A 134 -6.57 -9.06 -11.70
CA VAL A 134 -6.80 -7.71 -12.24
C VAL A 134 -6.24 -7.56 -13.64
N ARG A 135 -4.98 -8.00 -13.87
CA ARG A 135 -4.32 -7.91 -15.18
C ARG A 135 -5.00 -8.77 -16.25
N GLU A 136 -5.43 -9.97 -15.88
CA GLU A 136 -6.06 -10.92 -16.79
C GLU A 136 -7.49 -10.53 -17.19
N LEU A 137 -8.25 -9.95 -16.26
CA LEU A 137 -9.69 -9.75 -16.42
C LEU A 137 -10.08 -8.33 -16.86
N ASN A 138 -9.26 -7.32 -16.64
CA ASN A 138 -9.53 -5.96 -17.09
C ASN A 138 -8.28 -5.34 -17.75
N PRO A 139 -8.26 -5.19 -19.10
CA PRO A 139 -7.11 -4.60 -19.81
C PRO A 139 -6.90 -3.10 -19.45
N ARG A 140 -7.93 -2.42 -18.94
CA ARG A 140 -7.85 -1.02 -18.50
C ARG A 140 -7.57 -0.97 -17.00
N HIS A 141 -6.41 -1.45 -16.58
CA HIS A 141 -6.04 -1.52 -15.18
C HIS A 141 -4.79 -0.72 -14.84
N PHE A 142 -4.73 -0.28 -13.58
CA PHE A 142 -3.52 0.14 -12.92
C PHE A 142 -3.31 -0.79 -11.72
N VAL A 143 -2.20 -1.50 -11.65
CA VAL A 143 -1.72 -2.19 -10.45
C VAL A 143 -0.64 -1.32 -9.83
N VAL A 144 -0.90 -0.75 -8.66
CA VAL A 144 0.02 0.15 -7.95
C VAL A 144 0.65 -0.61 -6.79
N ARG A 145 1.92 -0.98 -6.90
CA ARG A 145 2.70 -1.52 -5.80
C ARG A 145 3.30 -0.38 -4.98
N THR A 146 3.11 -0.44 -3.67
CA THR A 146 3.66 0.51 -2.70
C THR A 146 4.29 -0.24 -1.54
N ALA A 147 5.06 0.44 -0.67
CA ALA A 147 5.78 -0.18 0.43
C ALA A 147 5.61 0.64 1.71
N TRP A 148 5.55 -0.04 2.86
CA TRP A 148 5.63 0.55 4.21
C TRP A 148 4.78 1.80 4.39
N LEU A 149 3.49 1.70 4.02
CA LEU A 149 2.55 2.81 4.01
C LEU A 149 2.17 3.27 5.41
N TYR A 150 2.24 4.57 5.67
CA TYR A 150 1.84 5.19 6.93
C TYR A 150 1.14 6.53 6.73
N ALA A 151 0.25 6.88 7.68
CA ALA A 151 -0.49 8.14 7.70
C ALA A 151 -0.68 8.65 9.13
N PRO A 152 -0.84 9.96 9.38
CA PRO A 152 -1.22 10.47 10.69
C PRO A 152 -2.63 10.04 11.09
N GLY A 153 -2.92 10.07 12.39
CA GLY A 153 -4.25 9.82 12.93
C GLY A 153 -4.70 8.35 12.93
N ARG A 154 -3.80 7.40 12.59
CA ARG A 154 -4.09 5.96 12.59
C ARG A 154 -2.93 5.14 13.15
N PRO A 155 -3.19 3.96 13.77
CA PRO A 155 -2.12 3.07 14.21
C PRO A 155 -1.25 2.62 13.03
N ASN A 156 0.05 2.86 13.14
CA ASN A 156 1.07 2.43 12.18
C ASN A 156 2.43 2.32 12.87
N PHE A 157 3.45 1.83 12.16
CA PHE A 157 4.79 1.68 12.72
C PHE A 157 5.37 3.01 13.24
N PRO A 158 5.40 4.13 12.48
CA PRO A 158 5.86 5.43 12.97
C PRO A 158 5.20 5.88 14.27
N SER A 159 3.87 5.86 14.36
CA SER A 159 3.15 6.27 15.56
C SER A 159 3.45 5.37 16.77
N THR A 160 3.62 4.07 16.53
CA THR A 160 4.01 3.09 17.55
C THR A 160 5.40 3.38 18.07
N MET A 161 6.39 3.63 17.19
CA MET A 161 7.76 3.93 17.60
C MET A 161 7.87 5.23 18.38
N ILE A 162 7.18 6.28 17.97
CA ILE A 162 7.10 7.55 18.73
C ILE A 162 6.55 7.29 20.14
N GLY A 163 5.45 6.51 20.26
CA GLY A 163 4.86 6.17 21.55
C GLY A 163 5.78 5.35 22.45
N LEU A 164 6.54 4.40 21.89
CA LEU A 164 7.52 3.61 22.63
C LEU A 164 8.75 4.44 23.02
N GLY A 165 9.29 5.24 22.09
CA GLY A 165 10.48 6.06 22.32
C GLY A 165 10.29 7.11 23.42
N ARG A 166 9.08 7.63 23.57
CA ARG A 166 8.74 8.53 24.70
C ARG A 166 8.75 7.85 26.08
N ARG A 167 8.72 6.50 26.10
CA ARG A 167 8.77 5.70 27.35
C ARG A 167 10.16 5.17 27.66
N GLY A 168 11.08 5.13 26.71
CA GLY A 168 12.44 4.66 26.87
C GLY A 168 13.07 4.09 25.61
N PRO A 169 14.26 3.46 25.73
CA PRO A 169 14.97 2.88 24.60
C PRO A 169 14.15 1.83 23.84
N VAL A 170 14.35 1.77 22.53
CA VAL A 170 13.68 0.80 21.65
C VAL A 170 14.70 -0.08 20.92
N ARG A 171 14.31 -1.32 20.63
CA ARG A 171 15.07 -2.23 19.78
C ARG A 171 14.37 -2.35 18.45
N VAL A 172 15.05 -2.12 17.34
CA VAL A 172 14.43 -2.07 16.01
C VAL A 172 15.29 -2.81 14.99
N VAL A 173 14.61 -3.59 14.14
CA VAL A 173 15.24 -4.38 13.08
C VAL A 173 15.97 -3.48 12.07
N ASP A 174 17.22 -3.83 11.74
CA ASP A 174 18.09 -3.07 10.83
C ASP A 174 18.44 -3.81 9.53
N ASP A 175 18.18 -5.12 9.46
CA ASP A 175 18.43 -6.00 8.33
C ASP A 175 17.22 -6.18 7.37
N GLN A 176 16.15 -5.41 7.57
CA GLN A 176 15.05 -5.29 6.63
C GLN A 176 15.04 -3.86 6.05
N VAL A 177 15.18 -3.77 4.72
CA VAL A 177 15.27 -2.51 3.99
C VAL A 177 14.06 -2.36 3.04
N GLY A 178 13.42 -1.20 3.06
CA GLY A 178 12.26 -0.88 2.22
C GLY A 178 12.17 0.60 1.86
N SER A 179 11.09 0.97 1.22
CA SER A 179 10.77 2.37 0.85
C SER A 179 9.58 2.86 1.67
N PRO A 180 9.79 3.53 2.83
CA PRO A 180 8.69 4.08 3.60
C PRO A 180 7.88 5.07 2.77
N THR A 181 6.56 4.91 2.76
CA THR A 181 5.68 5.71 1.91
C THR A 181 4.66 6.47 2.74
N TYR A 182 4.74 7.79 2.71
CA TYR A 182 3.75 8.66 3.32
C TYR A 182 2.46 8.65 2.50
N ALA A 183 1.35 8.24 3.10
CA ALA A 183 0.10 7.99 2.39
C ALA A 183 -0.48 9.20 1.62
N PRO A 184 -0.37 10.45 2.11
CA PRO A 184 -0.74 11.63 1.32
C PRO A 184 0.05 11.75 0.02
N HIS A 185 1.37 11.49 0.02
CA HIS A 185 2.19 11.50 -1.20
C HIS A 185 1.71 10.45 -2.21
N LEU A 186 1.42 9.24 -1.74
CA LEU A 186 0.87 8.18 -2.58
C LEU A 186 -0.50 8.55 -3.14
N ALA A 187 -1.38 9.14 -2.34
CA ALA A 187 -2.70 9.56 -2.79
C ALA A 187 -2.62 10.59 -3.94
N HIS A 188 -1.75 11.60 -3.82
CA HIS A 188 -1.50 12.57 -4.88
C HIS A 188 -0.84 11.93 -6.12
N ALA A 189 0.09 10.98 -5.93
CA ALA A 189 0.72 10.25 -7.04
C ALA A 189 -0.30 9.40 -7.81
N ILE A 190 -1.26 8.78 -7.11
CA ILE A 190 -2.39 8.07 -7.73
C ILE A 190 -3.23 9.02 -8.59
N GLY A 191 -3.48 10.23 -8.12
CA GLY A 191 -4.20 11.25 -8.92
C GLY A 191 -3.46 11.59 -10.21
N ARG A 192 -2.13 11.79 -10.15
CA ARG A 192 -1.30 12.00 -11.34
C ARG A 192 -1.32 10.80 -12.28
N LEU A 193 -1.19 9.57 -11.75
CA LEU A 193 -1.21 8.35 -12.54
C LEU A 193 -2.52 8.18 -13.29
N VAL A 194 -3.66 8.36 -12.62
CA VAL A 194 -4.98 8.24 -13.24
C VAL A 194 -5.15 9.21 -14.41
N ALA A 195 -4.59 10.42 -14.31
CA ALA A 195 -4.67 11.44 -15.35
C ALA A 195 -3.87 11.08 -16.62
N THR A 196 -2.85 10.21 -16.51
CA THR A 196 -2.05 9.79 -17.68
C THR A 196 -2.79 8.84 -18.61
N GLY A 197 -3.70 8.01 -18.07
CA GLY A 197 -4.31 6.90 -18.80
C GLY A 197 -3.33 5.77 -19.16
N ALA A 198 -2.10 5.79 -18.65
CA ALA A 198 -1.07 4.78 -18.89
C ALA A 198 -1.32 3.52 -18.04
N PHE A 199 -2.13 2.61 -18.56
CA PHE A 199 -2.47 1.35 -17.89
C PHE A 199 -1.25 0.45 -17.70
N GLY A 200 -1.31 -0.43 -16.69
CA GLY A 200 -0.24 -1.38 -16.39
C GLY A 200 0.12 -1.46 -14.92
N THR A 201 1.30 -2.02 -14.63
CA THR A 201 1.84 -2.12 -13.28
C THR A 201 2.80 -0.97 -13.00
N TRP A 202 2.69 -0.36 -11.82
CA TRP A 202 3.42 0.82 -11.39
C TRP A 202 3.98 0.63 -9.99
N HIS A 203 5.20 1.08 -9.75
CA HIS A 203 5.77 1.22 -8.42
C HIS A 203 5.63 2.68 -7.96
N LEU A 204 4.82 2.92 -6.95
CA LEU A 204 4.64 4.23 -6.33
C LEU A 204 4.97 4.13 -4.85
N ALA A 205 6.20 4.44 -4.48
CA ALA A 205 6.71 4.42 -3.11
C ALA A 205 7.55 5.67 -2.84
N GLY A 206 7.77 6.00 -1.57
CA GLY A 206 8.66 7.10 -1.19
C GLY A 206 10.05 6.89 -1.80
N ALA A 207 10.62 7.94 -2.41
CA ALA A 207 11.93 7.84 -3.06
C ALA A 207 13.02 7.49 -2.02
N GLY A 208 13.98 6.68 -2.43
CA GLY A 208 15.03 6.17 -1.56
C GLY A 208 14.66 4.89 -0.81
N ARG A 209 15.52 4.52 0.15
CA ARG A 209 15.35 3.30 0.95
C ARG A 209 15.98 3.46 2.32
N THR A 210 15.46 2.78 3.33
CA THR A 210 16.02 2.72 4.67
C THR A 210 15.59 1.44 5.38
N SER A 211 16.21 1.12 6.52
CA SER A 211 15.74 0.06 7.41
C SER A 211 14.66 0.58 8.37
N TRP A 212 13.97 -0.34 9.08
CA TRP A 212 13.07 0.06 10.17
C TRP A 212 13.80 0.84 11.27
N HIS A 213 15.06 0.46 11.56
CA HIS A 213 15.93 1.17 12.49
C HIS A 213 16.23 2.58 11.97
N GLY A 214 16.65 2.73 10.70
CA GLY A 214 16.94 4.04 10.10
C GLY A 214 15.70 4.95 10.09
N LEU A 215 14.53 4.41 9.73
CA LEU A 215 13.25 5.11 9.81
C LEU A 215 12.96 5.60 11.23
N THR A 216 13.16 4.74 12.25
CA THR A 216 12.91 5.09 13.65
C THR A 216 13.88 6.17 14.15
N ARG A 217 15.16 6.10 13.78
CA ARG A 217 16.12 7.15 14.11
C ARG A 217 15.70 8.51 13.56
N ARG A 218 15.28 8.57 12.28
CA ARG A 218 14.78 9.81 11.66
C ARG A 218 13.54 10.34 12.38
N LEU A 219 12.59 9.48 12.74
CA LEU A 219 11.40 9.85 13.52
C LEU A 219 11.78 10.48 14.87
N PHE A 220 12.71 9.86 15.60
CA PHE A 220 13.14 10.36 16.90
C PHE A 220 13.85 11.70 16.81
N GLU A 221 14.73 11.85 15.81
CA GLU A 221 15.40 13.12 15.51
C GLU A 221 14.36 14.23 15.27
N ARG A 222 13.37 13.99 14.40
CA ARG A 222 12.36 14.98 14.03
C ARG A 222 11.37 15.31 15.16
N MET A 223 11.11 14.34 16.04
CA MET A 223 10.21 14.49 17.19
C MET A 223 10.91 14.94 18.47
N GLY A 224 12.24 15.18 18.45
CA GLY A 224 13.01 15.56 19.64
C GLY A 224 13.04 14.47 20.73
N ILE A 225 12.94 13.18 20.33
CA ILE A 225 12.97 12.05 21.27
C ILE A 225 14.43 11.63 21.49
N ALA A 226 14.94 11.80 22.72
CA ALA A 226 16.33 11.51 23.06
C ALA A 226 16.60 10.02 23.39
N SER A 227 15.61 9.14 23.32
CA SER A 227 15.76 7.72 23.61
C SER A 227 16.64 7.00 22.60
N GLU A 228 17.42 6.04 23.08
CA GLU A 228 18.26 5.18 22.25
C GLU A 228 17.40 4.32 21.31
N VAL A 229 17.84 4.21 20.04
CA VAL A 229 17.30 3.25 19.07
C VAL A 229 18.41 2.21 18.83
N LYS A 230 18.25 1.02 19.41
CA LYS A 230 19.21 -0.06 19.27
C LYS A 230 18.90 -0.91 18.04
N ALA A 231 19.88 -1.04 17.14
CA ALA A 231 19.78 -1.92 15.97
C ALA A 231 19.84 -3.40 16.41
N VAL A 232 18.98 -4.23 15.79
CA VAL A 232 18.91 -5.69 16.02
C VAL A 232 18.64 -6.40 14.71
N GLY A 233 18.91 -7.71 14.65
CA GLY A 233 18.57 -8.55 13.52
C GLY A 233 17.10 -9.03 13.55
N THR A 234 16.62 -9.52 12.42
CA THR A 234 15.28 -10.12 12.27
C THR A 234 15.11 -11.34 13.17
N ASP A 235 16.17 -12.10 13.41
CA ASP A 235 16.19 -13.27 14.30
C ASP A 235 15.90 -12.94 15.77
N GLU A 236 16.17 -11.71 16.20
CA GLU A 236 15.84 -11.23 17.55
C GLU A 236 14.35 -10.81 17.69
N PHE A 237 13.62 -10.70 16.58
CA PHE A 237 12.19 -10.40 16.54
C PHE A 237 11.42 -11.38 15.62
N PRO A 238 11.34 -12.66 15.99
CA PRO A 238 10.64 -13.64 15.17
C PRO A 238 9.17 -13.25 14.98
N ARG A 239 8.70 -13.33 13.75
CA ARG A 239 7.32 -13.07 13.35
C ARG A 239 6.75 -14.27 12.61
N PRO A 240 5.42 -14.52 12.69
CA PRO A 240 4.78 -15.60 11.96
C PRO A 240 5.03 -15.55 10.45
N ALA A 241 4.84 -14.39 9.83
CA ALA A 241 5.07 -14.22 8.40
C ALA A 241 6.54 -13.88 8.12
N PRO A 242 7.21 -14.52 7.15
CA PRO A 242 8.54 -14.14 6.70
C PRO A 242 8.49 -12.76 5.99
N ARG A 243 9.52 -11.93 6.24
CA ARG A 243 9.68 -10.62 5.62
C ARG A 243 10.87 -10.63 4.66
N PRO A 244 10.75 -9.95 3.49
CA PRO A 244 11.87 -9.78 2.59
C PRO A 244 12.99 -8.94 3.23
N ALA A 245 14.26 -9.34 3.03
CA ALA A 245 15.40 -8.57 3.55
C ALA A 245 15.52 -7.20 2.85
N CYS A 246 15.21 -7.12 1.56
CA CYS A 246 15.18 -5.85 0.83
C CYS A 246 13.99 -5.82 -0.13
N SER A 247 12.96 -5.05 0.19
CA SER A 247 11.78 -4.86 -0.66
C SER A 247 11.62 -3.43 -1.19
N ALA A 248 12.70 -2.65 -1.18
CA ALA A 248 12.68 -1.29 -1.72
C ALA A 248 12.23 -1.29 -3.19
N LEU A 249 11.44 -0.27 -3.56
CA LEU A 249 10.85 -0.13 -4.89
C LEU A 249 11.45 1.04 -5.65
N VAL A 250 11.58 0.89 -6.96
CA VAL A 250 11.89 1.94 -7.93
C VAL A 250 10.98 1.78 -9.13
N SER A 251 10.64 2.86 -9.83
CA SER A 251 9.86 2.80 -11.07
C SER A 251 10.75 3.04 -12.28
N LEU A 252 10.51 2.24 -13.34
CA LEU A 252 11.08 2.42 -14.68
C LEU A 252 9.99 2.80 -15.70
N GLN A 253 8.81 3.18 -15.25
CA GLN A 253 7.68 3.53 -16.10
C GLN A 253 7.83 4.95 -16.68
N ASP A 254 7.27 5.13 -17.89
CA ASP A 254 7.14 6.41 -18.57
C ASP A 254 5.64 6.70 -18.83
N PRO A 255 5.13 7.90 -18.47
CA PRO A 255 5.81 9.02 -17.82
C PRO A 255 6.22 8.72 -16.37
N SER A 256 7.37 9.23 -15.92
CA SER A 256 7.81 9.04 -14.54
C SER A 256 6.88 9.72 -13.54
N ILE A 257 6.46 9.00 -12.50
CA ILE A 257 5.66 9.52 -11.38
C ILE A 257 6.42 9.27 -10.09
N GLU A 258 7.31 10.18 -9.77
CA GLU A 258 8.11 10.11 -8.55
C GLU A 258 7.34 10.69 -7.35
N LEU A 259 7.46 10.02 -6.20
CA LEU A 259 7.04 10.55 -4.92
C LEU A 259 8.21 11.30 -4.27
N PRO A 260 7.94 12.24 -3.34
CA PRO A 260 8.98 12.82 -2.48
C PRO A 260 9.78 11.74 -1.75
N SER A 261 10.95 12.10 -1.23
CA SER A 261 11.80 11.17 -0.49
C SER A 261 11.08 10.61 0.74
N TRP A 262 11.53 9.45 1.22
CA TRP A 262 10.99 8.91 2.47
C TRP A 262 11.25 9.83 3.66
N GLU A 263 12.37 10.58 3.64
CA GLU A 263 12.73 11.59 4.63
C GLU A 263 11.71 12.75 4.64
N ASP A 264 11.34 13.27 3.47
CA ASP A 264 10.31 14.30 3.34
C ASP A 264 8.97 13.82 3.91
N GLY A 265 8.61 12.56 3.60
CA GLY A 265 7.41 11.92 4.13
C GLY A 265 7.42 11.82 5.66
N VAL A 266 8.56 11.49 6.28
CA VAL A 266 8.73 11.48 7.73
C VAL A 266 8.60 12.90 8.31
N ASP A 267 9.22 13.87 7.67
CA ASP A 267 9.20 15.27 8.12
C ASP A 267 7.78 15.84 8.11
N GLU A 268 7.00 15.54 7.07
CA GLU A 268 5.59 15.93 7.00
C GLU A 268 4.71 15.19 8.00
N PHE A 269 4.95 13.89 8.18
CA PHE A 269 4.24 13.09 9.18
C PHE A 269 4.49 13.66 10.60
N CYS A 270 5.73 13.97 10.95
CA CYS A 270 6.07 14.53 12.26
C CYS A 270 5.42 15.90 12.48
N ARG A 271 5.39 16.77 11.46
CA ARG A 271 4.66 18.05 11.53
C ARG A 271 3.15 17.89 11.77
N ALA A 272 2.56 16.85 11.18
CA ALA A 272 1.13 16.56 11.36
C ALA A 272 0.82 15.90 12.72
N MET A 273 1.83 15.40 13.44
CA MET A 273 1.69 14.74 14.76
C MET A 273 2.00 15.68 15.94
N GLY A 274 2.65 16.82 15.71
CA GLY A 274 2.97 17.85 16.72
C GLY A 274 1.94 18.91 16.77
#